data_3c34b2fb86c59e354fd6f196db95d4c7
#
_entry.id   3c34b2fb86c59e354fd6f196db95d4c7
#
_cell.length_a   1.000
_cell.length_b   1.000
_cell.length_c   1.000
_cell.angle_alpha   90.00
_cell.angle_beta   90.00
_cell.angle_gamma   90.00
#
_symmetry.space_group_name_H-M   'P 1'
#
loop_
_entity.id
_entity.type
_entity.pdbx_description
1 polymer ?
#
loop_
_entity_poly.entity_id
_entity_poly.type
_entity_poly.pdbx_seq_one_letter_code
_entity_poly.pdbx_strand_id
1 'polypeptide(L)'
;MTNRPLPVRAAIACASLLVLALSAATTARTASSAPAKPGHIFIIVLENESYARTFASNSPAPYLAHELPLKGVLLRNYYGIGHNSLDNYIALVSGQAPNVATQRDCRKFTEFELAQPALDANGQALGSGCVYPAIVPMLGDQLEAAGKSWRGYMQDLGNDKSKAVEECGHPPLGADDPTLNRTPADQYATKHNPFYYFHRFIDDHERCVQHVVNLNRLDGDLKSVATTPNYSFITPNLCDDGHDSPCVDHAPGGLVQADGFLRKWVPKIMDSPAYKADGVLIITFDEASGPPGQDSSACCGEKGLPGSSTLPGGSGPGGGRVGAVVLSPLVKPNTVSDVPYNHYSTLRWVEDQFGVSHLGYAAADGLVTFGSDVFGAK
;
A
#
# COMPACT_ATOMS: atom_id res chain seq x y z
N MET A 1 -41.66 -40.51 97.42
CA MET A 1 -41.51 -39.08 97.59
C MET A 1 -41.19 -38.51 96.21
N THR A 2 -42.21 -38.05 95.52
CA THR A 2 -42.14 -37.79 94.11
C THR A 2 -42.42 -36.27 93.89
N ASN A 3 -41.43 -35.61 93.37
CA ASN A 3 -41.64 -34.20 92.91
C ASN A 3 -41.73 -34.14 91.37
N ARG A 4 -42.86 -33.69 90.89
CA ARG A 4 -43.08 -33.32 89.53
C ARG A 4 -42.91 -31.80 89.33
N PRO A 5 -42.23 -31.32 88.38
CA PRO A 5 -42.31 -29.90 88.00
C PRO A 5 -43.31 -29.67 86.87
N LEU A 6 -43.91 -28.46 86.89
CA LEU A 6 -44.93 -27.90 86.04
C LEU A 6 -44.34 -27.46 84.68
N PRO A 7 -45.15 -27.35 83.65
CA PRO A 7 -44.63 -26.99 82.31
C PRO A 7 -44.56 -25.49 82.10
N VAL A 8 -43.46 -25.07 81.49
CA VAL A 8 -43.24 -23.64 81.01
C VAL A 8 -43.85 -23.49 79.63
N ARG A 9 -44.75 -22.54 79.50
CA ARG A 9 -45.32 -22.11 78.20
C ARG A 9 -44.29 -21.29 77.44
N ALA A 10 -43.86 -21.76 76.24
CA ALA A 10 -43.08 -20.99 75.31
C ALA A 10 -43.98 -20.07 74.42
N ALA A 11 -43.73 -18.80 74.46
CA ALA A 11 -44.37 -17.81 73.57
C ALA A 11 -43.63 -17.82 72.24
N ILE A 12 -44.35 -18.11 71.16
CA ILE A 12 -43.82 -18.04 69.79
C ILE A 12 -43.97 -16.55 69.31
N ALA A 13 -42.83 -15.88 69.17
CA ALA A 13 -42.76 -14.59 68.50
C ALA A 13 -42.57 -14.82 66.99
N CYS A 14 -43.56 -14.47 66.18
CA CYS A 14 -43.46 -14.40 64.72
C CYS A 14 -42.61 -13.18 64.35
N ALA A 15 -41.37 -13.40 63.90
CA ALA A 15 -40.58 -12.37 63.26
C ALA A 15 -40.83 -12.41 61.73
N SER A 16 -41.50 -11.38 61.22
CA SER A 16 -41.71 -11.17 59.78
C SER A 16 -40.42 -10.67 59.15
N LEU A 17 -39.74 -11.52 58.40
CA LEU A 17 -38.61 -11.13 57.56
C LEU A 17 -39.13 -10.41 56.30
N LEU A 18 -38.91 -9.11 56.23
CA LEU A 18 -39.04 -8.34 55.00
C LEU A 18 -37.80 -8.58 54.15
N VAL A 19 -37.94 -9.34 53.06
CA VAL A 19 -36.86 -9.50 52.04
C VAL A 19 -36.93 -8.31 51.12
N LEU A 20 -36.03 -7.34 51.26
CA LEU A 20 -35.78 -6.31 50.25
C LEU A 20 -34.98 -6.96 49.09
N ALA A 21 -35.65 -7.17 47.94
CA ALA A 21 -35.00 -7.52 46.72
C ALA A 21 -34.33 -6.26 46.14
N LEU A 22 -33.00 -6.10 46.31
CA LEU A 22 -32.19 -5.15 45.57
C LEU A 22 -32.04 -5.69 44.14
N SER A 23 -32.77 -5.10 43.18
CA SER A 23 -32.56 -5.30 41.75
C SER A 23 -31.29 -4.53 41.36
N ALA A 24 -30.17 -5.24 41.30
CA ALA A 24 -28.94 -4.74 40.68
C ALA A 24 -29.18 -4.68 39.17
N ALA A 25 -29.48 -3.47 38.67
CA ALA A 25 -29.44 -3.19 37.24
C ALA A 25 -27.97 -3.26 36.77
N THR A 26 -27.55 -4.39 36.25
CA THR A 26 -26.28 -4.50 35.50
C THR A 26 -26.41 -3.69 34.21
N THR A 27 -25.92 -2.45 34.24
CA THR A 27 -25.64 -1.70 33.01
C THR A 27 -24.56 -2.47 32.24
N ALA A 28 -24.98 -3.23 31.23
CA ALA A 28 -24.04 -3.78 30.24
C ALA A 28 -23.34 -2.60 29.59
N ARG A 29 -22.09 -2.32 30.00
CA ARG A 29 -21.19 -1.48 29.24
C ARG A 29 -21.00 -2.20 27.91
N THR A 30 -21.58 -1.68 26.84
CA THR A 30 -21.16 -2.02 25.49
C THR A 30 -19.68 -1.68 25.40
N ALA A 31 -18.83 -2.69 25.44
CA ALA A 31 -17.42 -2.52 25.12
C ALA A 31 -17.40 -1.97 23.68
N SER A 32 -16.97 -0.72 23.54
CA SER A 32 -16.60 -0.18 22.24
C SER A 32 -15.52 -1.13 21.70
N SER A 33 -15.89 -1.97 20.75
CA SER A 33 -14.88 -2.79 20.06
C SER A 33 -13.89 -1.81 19.40
N ALA A 34 -12.60 -2.01 19.66
CA ALA A 34 -11.57 -1.30 18.90
C ALA A 34 -11.89 -1.44 17.40
N PRO A 35 -11.68 -0.39 16.61
CA PRO A 35 -11.94 -0.47 15.16
C PRO A 35 -11.24 -1.72 14.59
N ALA A 36 -11.97 -2.48 13.78
CA ALA A 36 -11.43 -3.68 13.17
C ALA A 36 -10.19 -3.31 12.35
N LYS A 37 -9.06 -3.97 12.62
CA LYS A 37 -7.84 -3.78 11.83
C LYS A 37 -7.98 -4.50 10.49
N PRO A 38 -7.52 -3.91 9.38
CA PRO A 38 -7.46 -4.61 8.10
C PRO A 38 -6.58 -5.85 8.19
N GLY A 39 -7.06 -6.96 7.65
CA GLY A 39 -6.28 -8.20 7.51
C GLY A 39 -5.75 -8.39 6.09
N HIS A 40 -6.37 -7.69 5.11
CA HIS A 40 -5.99 -7.76 3.70
C HIS A 40 -5.89 -6.36 3.11
N ILE A 41 -4.70 -6.01 2.61
CA ILE A 41 -4.42 -4.71 2.01
C ILE A 41 -4.02 -4.92 0.55
N PHE A 42 -4.72 -4.23 -0.34
CA PHE A 42 -4.42 -4.17 -1.76
C PHE A 42 -3.98 -2.75 -2.11
N ILE A 43 -2.93 -2.62 -2.89
CA ILE A 43 -2.53 -1.34 -3.48
C ILE A 43 -2.44 -1.50 -5.00
N ILE A 44 -3.08 -0.60 -5.74
CA ILE A 44 -2.90 -0.44 -7.19
C ILE A 44 -2.15 0.86 -7.40
N VAL A 45 -0.99 0.77 -8.04
CA VAL A 45 -0.16 1.92 -8.39
C VAL A 45 -0.26 2.15 -9.90
N LEU A 46 -0.78 3.31 -10.26
CA LEU A 46 -0.92 3.83 -11.63
C LEU A 46 0.21 4.82 -11.90
N GLU A 47 0.31 5.35 -13.12
CA GLU A 47 1.46 6.11 -13.62
C GLU A 47 1.14 7.50 -14.11
N ASN A 48 1.97 8.46 -13.67
CA ASN A 48 2.18 9.75 -14.34
C ASN A 48 0.93 10.62 -14.53
N GLU A 49 0.01 10.70 -13.58
CA GLU A 49 -1.17 11.53 -13.71
C GLU A 49 -1.38 12.44 -12.49
N SER A 50 -1.51 13.74 -12.78
CA SER A 50 -1.75 14.74 -11.73
C SER A 50 -3.18 14.65 -11.17
N TYR A 51 -3.36 15.03 -9.90
CA TYR A 51 -4.67 15.17 -9.28
C TYR A 51 -5.62 16.05 -10.11
N ALA A 52 -5.10 17.16 -10.60
CA ALA A 52 -5.91 18.13 -11.35
C ALA A 52 -6.49 17.57 -12.65
N ARG A 53 -5.78 16.63 -13.30
CA ARG A 53 -6.26 15.96 -14.50
C ARG A 53 -7.15 14.77 -14.18
N THR A 54 -6.71 13.93 -13.23
CA THR A 54 -7.40 12.69 -12.85
C THR A 54 -8.78 12.95 -12.26
N PHE A 55 -8.90 13.92 -11.35
CA PHE A 55 -10.13 14.19 -10.62
C PHE A 55 -10.88 15.45 -11.14
N ALA A 56 -10.60 15.88 -12.37
CA ALA A 56 -11.35 16.95 -13.03
C ALA A 56 -12.81 16.52 -13.32
N SER A 57 -13.71 17.48 -13.39
CA SER A 57 -15.12 17.21 -13.72
C SER A 57 -15.33 16.55 -15.09
N ASN A 58 -14.39 16.78 -16.03
CA ASN A 58 -14.35 16.18 -17.36
C ASN A 58 -13.24 15.13 -17.50
N SER A 59 -12.87 14.48 -16.43
CA SER A 59 -11.81 13.44 -16.43
C SER A 59 -12.08 12.36 -17.48
N PRO A 60 -11.03 11.91 -18.22
CA PRO A 60 -11.14 10.76 -19.12
C PRO A 60 -11.29 9.42 -18.36
N ALA A 61 -11.13 9.43 -17.02
CA ALA A 61 -11.29 8.29 -16.14
C ALA A 61 -12.51 8.44 -15.21
N PRO A 62 -13.76 8.42 -15.72
CA PRO A 62 -14.94 8.72 -14.92
C PRO A 62 -15.20 7.70 -13.79
N TYR A 63 -14.77 6.46 -13.92
CA TYR A 63 -14.89 5.48 -12.86
C TYR A 63 -13.99 5.83 -11.68
N LEU A 64 -12.72 6.12 -11.95
CA LEU A 64 -11.76 6.54 -10.93
C LEU A 64 -12.14 7.90 -10.33
N ALA A 65 -12.49 8.86 -11.18
CA ALA A 65 -12.70 10.25 -10.76
C ALA A 65 -14.01 10.48 -10.00
N HIS A 66 -15.08 9.76 -10.37
CA HIS A 66 -16.43 10.11 -9.90
C HIS A 66 -17.18 8.94 -9.23
N GLU A 67 -16.95 7.69 -9.66
CA GLU A 67 -17.68 6.56 -9.10
C GLU A 67 -16.99 5.97 -7.85
N LEU A 68 -15.66 5.80 -7.87
CA LEU A 68 -14.92 5.22 -6.75
C LEU A 68 -14.91 6.11 -5.50
N PRO A 69 -14.74 7.45 -5.60
CA PRO A 69 -14.82 8.33 -4.42
C PRO A 69 -16.16 8.24 -3.67
N LEU A 70 -17.26 7.99 -4.39
CA LEU A 70 -18.58 7.79 -3.76
C LEU A 70 -18.65 6.49 -2.95
N LYS A 71 -17.77 5.53 -3.21
CA LYS A 71 -17.72 4.22 -2.52
C LYS A 71 -16.69 4.18 -1.39
N GLY A 72 -15.84 5.19 -1.28
CA GLY A 72 -14.73 5.22 -0.32
C GLY A 72 -14.35 6.61 0.14
N VAL A 73 -13.07 6.81 0.36
CA VAL A 73 -12.47 8.08 0.77
C VAL A 73 -11.55 8.59 -0.33
N LEU A 74 -11.75 9.83 -0.75
CA LEU A 74 -10.84 10.54 -1.64
C LEU A 74 -9.80 11.32 -0.82
N LEU A 75 -8.53 10.97 -0.96
CA LEU A 75 -7.40 11.70 -0.41
C LEU A 75 -6.96 12.74 -1.42
N ARG A 76 -7.42 13.99 -1.26
CA ARG A 76 -7.14 15.05 -2.24
C ARG A 76 -5.70 15.52 -2.23
N ASN A 77 -5.05 15.43 -1.09
CA ASN A 77 -3.69 15.90 -0.87
C ASN A 77 -2.75 14.71 -0.68
N TYR A 78 -2.70 13.83 -1.68
CA TYR A 78 -1.76 12.72 -1.73
C TYR A 78 -0.69 13.01 -2.80
N TYR A 79 0.59 12.76 -2.46
CA TYR A 79 1.75 13.21 -3.25
C TYR A 79 2.70 12.07 -3.56
N GLY A 80 3.33 12.12 -4.75
CA GLY A 80 4.51 11.35 -5.09
C GLY A 80 5.74 11.84 -4.35
N ILE A 81 6.77 11.00 -4.27
CA ILE A 81 8.05 11.34 -3.61
C ILE A 81 8.99 12.03 -4.58
N GLY A 82 9.13 11.50 -5.78
CA GLY A 82 10.05 12.00 -6.78
C GLY A 82 9.46 12.04 -8.16
N HIS A 83 10.27 12.43 -9.14
CA HIS A 83 9.96 12.28 -10.54
C HIS A 83 10.90 11.29 -11.18
N ASN A 84 10.35 10.42 -11.96
CA ASN A 84 10.71 9.12 -12.48
C ASN A 84 10.14 8.01 -11.59
N SER A 85 9.50 7.05 -12.25
CA SER A 85 8.63 6.09 -11.60
C SER A 85 9.32 5.29 -10.49
N LEU A 86 10.50 4.74 -10.78
CA LEU A 86 11.14 3.76 -9.89
C LEU A 86 11.36 4.26 -8.47
N ASP A 87 11.74 5.51 -8.25
CA ASP A 87 11.98 6.01 -6.90
C ASP A 87 10.71 6.07 -6.04
N ASN A 88 9.55 6.28 -6.66
CA ASN A 88 8.25 6.24 -5.99
C ASN A 88 7.86 4.81 -5.59
N TYR A 89 8.10 3.84 -6.47
CA TYR A 89 7.87 2.41 -6.16
C TYR A 89 8.79 1.92 -5.05
N ILE A 90 10.08 2.31 -5.07
CA ILE A 90 11.04 2.00 -3.99
C ILE A 90 10.59 2.63 -2.66
N ALA A 91 10.10 3.88 -2.67
CA ALA A 91 9.58 4.55 -1.49
C ALA A 91 8.40 3.78 -0.86
N LEU A 92 7.49 3.23 -1.68
CA LEU A 92 6.32 2.47 -1.24
C LEU A 92 6.66 1.14 -0.55
N VAL A 93 7.83 0.55 -0.80
CA VAL A 93 8.18 -0.77 -0.28
C VAL A 93 9.36 -0.79 0.70
N SER A 94 10.15 0.28 0.78
CA SER A 94 11.36 0.32 1.62
C SER A 94 11.60 1.65 2.32
N GLY A 95 10.85 2.70 1.97
CA GLY A 95 11.07 4.04 2.54
C GLY A 95 12.40 4.67 2.14
N GLN A 96 13.11 4.12 1.14
CA GLN A 96 14.36 4.71 0.65
C GLN A 96 14.08 5.96 -0.18
N ALA A 97 14.93 6.97 -0.01
CA ALA A 97 14.87 8.21 -0.79
C ALA A 97 15.34 8.00 -2.23
N PRO A 98 14.89 8.85 -3.16
CA PRO A 98 15.42 8.90 -4.52
C PRO A 98 16.94 9.08 -4.52
N ASN A 99 17.63 8.28 -5.34
CA ASN A 99 19.06 8.46 -5.65
C ASN A 99 19.25 8.70 -7.14
N VAL A 100 20.45 9.09 -7.56
CA VAL A 100 20.73 9.48 -8.96
C VAL A 100 20.39 8.39 -9.97
N ALA A 101 20.49 7.10 -9.61
CA ALA A 101 20.16 6.00 -10.51
C ALA A 101 18.65 5.74 -10.57
N THR A 102 17.96 5.73 -9.43
CA THR A 102 16.51 5.54 -9.37
C THR A 102 15.76 6.71 -10.03
N GLN A 103 16.29 7.94 -9.90
CA GLN A 103 15.81 9.13 -10.61
C GLN A 103 16.05 9.09 -12.13
N ARG A 104 16.54 7.99 -12.66
CA ARG A 104 16.67 7.68 -14.10
C ARG A 104 16.06 6.34 -14.45
N ASP A 105 15.15 5.84 -13.60
CA ASP A 105 14.45 4.58 -13.78
C ASP A 105 15.38 3.37 -13.94
N CYS A 106 16.62 3.46 -13.47
CA CYS A 106 17.55 2.34 -13.57
C CYS A 106 17.58 1.67 -14.97
N ARG A 107 17.58 2.47 -16.02
CA ARG A 107 17.62 1.97 -17.43
C ARG A 107 18.73 0.95 -17.69
N LYS A 108 19.79 1.02 -16.87
CA LYS A 108 20.82 0.02 -16.72
C LYS A 108 20.73 -0.54 -15.30
N PHE A 109 20.53 -1.86 -15.19
CA PHE A 109 20.32 -2.55 -13.93
C PHE A 109 21.65 -2.75 -13.19
N THR A 110 22.07 -1.74 -12.41
CA THR A 110 23.40 -1.71 -11.77
C THR A 110 23.30 -1.99 -10.27
N GLU A 111 24.41 -2.47 -9.71
CA GLU A 111 24.59 -2.55 -8.26
C GLU A 111 24.44 -1.18 -7.60
N PHE A 112 23.95 -1.17 -6.37
CA PHE A 112 23.97 0.01 -5.50
C PHE A 112 25.35 0.06 -4.80
N GLU A 113 26.11 1.10 -5.11
CA GLU A 113 27.41 1.36 -4.47
C GLU A 113 27.20 2.16 -3.18
N LEU A 114 27.43 1.49 -2.04
CA LEU A 114 27.35 2.12 -0.72
C LEU A 114 28.50 3.09 -0.49
N ALA A 115 28.19 4.31 -0.09
CA ALA A 115 29.18 5.28 0.39
C ALA A 115 29.69 4.97 1.80
N GLN A 116 28.95 4.17 2.56
CA GLN A 116 29.32 3.67 3.90
C GLN A 116 28.67 2.30 4.15
N PRO A 117 29.29 1.44 5.00
CA PRO A 117 28.85 0.04 5.15
C PRO A 117 27.55 -0.16 5.93
N ALA A 118 26.98 0.88 6.53
CA ALA A 118 25.76 0.82 7.33
C ALA A 118 24.72 1.82 6.82
N LEU A 119 23.45 1.55 7.13
CA LEU A 119 22.40 2.54 6.94
C LEU A 119 22.61 3.74 7.87
N ASP A 120 22.13 4.91 7.47
CA ASP A 120 22.15 6.09 8.32
C ASP A 120 21.11 6.00 9.46
N ALA A 121 21.03 7.03 10.29
CA ALA A 121 20.11 7.09 11.43
C ALA A 121 18.61 7.09 11.00
N ASN A 122 18.31 7.38 9.72
CA ASN A 122 16.99 7.35 9.16
C ASN A 122 16.71 6.05 8.36
N GLY A 123 17.60 5.06 8.46
CA GLY A 123 17.47 3.81 7.70
C GLY A 123 17.76 3.95 6.20
N GLN A 124 18.45 5.02 5.77
CA GLN A 124 18.79 5.25 4.37
C GLN A 124 20.11 4.60 3.99
N ALA A 125 20.13 3.93 2.83
CA ALA A 125 21.38 3.50 2.19
C ALA A 125 22.02 4.71 1.52
N LEU A 126 23.17 5.16 2.02
CA LEU A 126 23.89 6.28 1.43
C LEU A 126 24.75 5.79 0.27
N GLY A 127 24.54 6.36 -0.92
CA GLY A 127 25.22 5.93 -2.13
C GLY A 127 24.39 6.16 -3.37
N SER A 128 24.61 5.36 -4.40
CA SER A 128 23.83 5.43 -5.64
C SER A 128 23.87 4.09 -6.37
N GLY A 129 22.80 3.75 -7.02
CA GLY A 129 22.65 2.52 -7.81
C GLY A 129 21.20 2.05 -7.82
N CYS A 130 21.00 0.91 -8.40
CA CYS A 130 19.69 0.34 -8.64
C CYS A 130 19.34 -0.75 -7.63
N VAL A 131 20.18 -1.76 -7.50
CA VAL A 131 19.90 -2.94 -6.70
C VAL A 131 20.50 -2.75 -5.31
N TYR A 132 19.63 -2.49 -4.35
CA TYR A 132 20.00 -2.24 -2.96
C TYR A 132 20.63 -3.48 -2.32
N PRO A 133 21.72 -3.30 -1.54
CA PRO A 133 22.42 -4.39 -0.88
C PRO A 133 21.54 -5.04 0.21
N ALA A 134 21.90 -6.26 0.61
CA ALA A 134 21.15 -7.06 1.57
C ALA A 134 20.95 -6.43 2.96
N ILE A 135 21.65 -5.36 3.29
CA ILE A 135 21.42 -4.58 4.53
C ILE A 135 20.15 -3.72 4.47
N VAL A 136 19.60 -3.45 3.26
CA VAL A 136 18.39 -2.65 3.07
C VAL A 136 17.17 -3.56 3.09
N PRO A 137 16.32 -3.48 4.12
CA PRO A 137 15.10 -4.26 4.17
C PRO A 137 14.00 -3.66 3.31
N MET A 138 13.06 -4.50 2.87
CA MET A 138 11.81 -4.10 2.26
C MET A 138 10.61 -4.62 3.05
N LEU A 139 9.42 -4.07 2.79
CA LEU A 139 8.18 -4.46 3.45
C LEU A 139 7.91 -5.97 3.39
N GLY A 140 8.23 -6.63 2.25
CA GLY A 140 8.10 -8.07 2.10
C GLY A 140 8.87 -8.87 3.16
N ASP A 141 10.10 -8.44 3.49
CA ASP A 141 10.91 -9.09 4.54
C ASP A 141 10.23 -9.01 5.91
N GLN A 142 9.66 -7.84 6.23
CA GLN A 142 8.98 -7.61 7.50
C GLN A 142 7.67 -8.41 7.60
N LEU A 143 6.91 -8.47 6.50
CA LEU A 143 5.66 -9.23 6.45
C LEU A 143 5.92 -10.72 6.67
N GLU A 144 6.90 -11.30 5.99
CA GLU A 144 7.29 -12.70 6.17
C GLU A 144 7.77 -12.97 7.61
N ALA A 145 8.59 -12.08 8.18
CA ALA A 145 9.03 -12.19 9.56
C ALA A 145 7.85 -12.11 10.57
N ALA A 146 6.78 -11.40 10.22
CA ALA A 146 5.55 -11.30 10.99
C ALA A 146 4.53 -12.43 10.69
N GLY A 147 4.90 -13.43 9.86
CA GLY A 147 4.01 -14.50 9.44
C GLY A 147 2.85 -14.07 8.57
N LYS A 148 3.03 -12.96 7.81
CA LYS A 148 2.06 -12.43 6.86
C LYS A 148 2.43 -12.81 5.45
N SER A 149 1.42 -13.18 4.66
CA SER A 149 1.60 -13.45 3.24
C SER A 149 1.54 -12.17 2.42
N TRP A 150 2.36 -12.10 1.36
CA TRP A 150 2.33 -10.98 0.42
C TRP A 150 2.58 -11.43 -1.01
N ARG A 151 2.17 -10.61 -1.97
CA ARG A 151 2.44 -10.87 -3.39
C ARG A 151 2.44 -9.58 -4.19
N GLY A 152 3.40 -9.48 -5.13
CA GLY A 152 3.42 -8.51 -6.22
C GLY A 152 2.79 -9.11 -7.47
N TYR A 153 1.78 -8.45 -8.01
CA TYR A 153 1.06 -8.86 -9.22
C TYR A 153 1.38 -7.88 -10.34
N MET A 154 2.19 -8.31 -11.29
CA MET A 154 2.68 -7.48 -12.39
C MET A 154 1.99 -7.89 -13.70
N GLN A 155 1.26 -6.96 -14.32
CA GLN A 155 0.63 -7.26 -15.61
C GLN A 155 1.69 -7.48 -16.67
N ASP A 156 1.49 -8.48 -17.51
CA ASP A 156 2.35 -8.95 -18.59
C ASP A 156 3.70 -9.56 -18.16
N LEU A 157 4.03 -9.62 -16.89
CA LEU A 157 5.28 -10.26 -16.44
C LEU A 157 5.40 -11.67 -17.04
N GLY A 158 6.48 -11.90 -17.80
CA GLY A 158 6.78 -13.19 -18.43
C GLY A 158 5.96 -13.51 -19.70
N ASN A 159 5.20 -12.57 -20.25
CA ASN A 159 4.50 -12.78 -21.52
C ASN A 159 5.46 -12.90 -22.70
N ASP A 160 6.54 -12.12 -22.72
CA ASP A 160 7.61 -12.20 -23.73
C ASP A 160 8.83 -12.93 -23.20
N LYS A 161 8.92 -14.22 -23.49
CA LYS A 161 10.01 -15.10 -23.06
C LYS A 161 11.39 -14.68 -23.58
N SER A 162 11.44 -13.90 -24.65
CA SER A 162 12.72 -13.43 -25.20
C SER A 162 13.39 -12.36 -24.32
N LYS A 163 12.63 -11.72 -23.44
CA LYS A 163 13.15 -10.73 -22.50
C LYS A 163 13.79 -11.33 -21.24
N ALA A 164 13.78 -12.65 -21.09
CA ALA A 164 14.30 -13.39 -19.92
C ALA A 164 13.69 -12.92 -18.58
N VAL A 165 12.49 -12.34 -18.61
CA VAL A 165 11.77 -11.81 -17.44
C VAL A 165 10.70 -12.83 -17.00
N GLU A 166 10.96 -14.11 -17.20
CA GLU A 166 10.14 -15.20 -16.64
C GLU A 166 10.47 -15.37 -15.17
N GLU A 167 9.47 -15.72 -14.39
CA GLU A 167 9.57 -16.13 -12.99
C GLU A 167 10.87 -15.69 -12.27
N CYS A 168 10.86 -14.57 -11.55
CA CYS A 168 12.06 -13.91 -11.05
C CYS A 168 13.04 -13.42 -12.12
N GLY A 169 12.52 -13.03 -13.27
CA GLY A 169 13.30 -12.50 -14.36
C GLY A 169 13.61 -11.03 -14.22
N HIS A 170 14.48 -10.65 -13.27
CA HIS A 170 15.08 -9.32 -13.28
C HIS A 170 16.15 -9.22 -14.39
N PRO A 171 16.46 -8.02 -14.90
CA PRO A 171 17.57 -7.85 -15.83
C PRO A 171 18.88 -8.34 -15.20
N PRO A 172 19.82 -8.88 -15.98
CA PRO A 172 21.15 -9.20 -15.46
C PRO A 172 21.83 -7.93 -14.92
N LEU A 173 22.54 -8.06 -13.79
CA LEU A 173 23.33 -6.97 -13.23
C LEU A 173 24.32 -6.41 -14.28
N GLY A 174 24.33 -5.10 -14.41
CA GLY A 174 25.14 -4.38 -15.38
C GLY A 174 24.59 -4.34 -16.80
N ALA A 175 23.48 -5.02 -17.11
CA ALA A 175 22.81 -4.97 -18.40
C ALA A 175 21.79 -3.83 -18.48
N ASP A 176 21.45 -3.44 -19.71
CA ASP A 176 20.29 -2.57 -19.97
C ASP A 176 19.00 -3.35 -19.67
N ASP A 177 17.98 -2.64 -19.17
CA ASP A 177 16.68 -3.24 -18.92
C ASP A 177 15.97 -3.61 -20.23
N PRO A 178 15.74 -4.90 -20.53
CA PRO A 178 15.10 -5.32 -21.76
C PRO A 178 13.65 -4.88 -21.88
N THR A 179 12.99 -4.54 -20.76
CA THR A 179 11.58 -4.12 -20.75
C THR A 179 11.39 -2.67 -21.24
N LEU A 180 12.48 -1.93 -21.46
CA LEU A 180 12.43 -0.67 -22.20
C LEU A 180 11.94 -0.88 -23.65
N ASN A 181 12.08 -2.09 -24.20
CA ASN A 181 11.63 -2.48 -25.55
C ASN A 181 10.27 -3.21 -25.44
N ARG A 182 9.21 -2.46 -25.13
CA ARG A 182 7.86 -3.01 -25.05
C ARG A 182 7.31 -3.42 -26.42
N THR A 183 6.47 -4.44 -26.42
CA THR A 183 5.78 -4.96 -27.60
C THR A 183 4.26 -5.01 -27.32
N PRO A 184 3.40 -5.12 -28.37
CA PRO A 184 1.97 -5.28 -28.15
C PRO A 184 1.56 -6.49 -27.28
N ALA A 185 2.39 -7.54 -27.22
CA ALA A 185 2.14 -8.73 -26.44
C ALA A 185 2.68 -8.66 -24.99
N ASP A 186 3.60 -7.72 -24.73
CA ASP A 186 4.24 -7.55 -23.43
C ASP A 186 4.64 -6.08 -23.24
N GLN A 187 3.91 -5.43 -22.35
CA GLN A 187 4.12 -4.04 -21.97
C GLN A 187 4.53 -3.93 -20.48
N TYR A 188 5.01 -5.02 -19.87
CA TYR A 188 5.59 -5.02 -18.55
C TYR A 188 6.81 -4.10 -18.48
N ALA A 189 6.98 -3.38 -17.36
CA ALA A 189 8.14 -2.55 -17.07
C ALA A 189 8.78 -2.97 -15.76
N THR A 190 10.07 -3.33 -15.78
CA THR A 190 10.82 -3.70 -14.56
C THR A 190 10.82 -2.55 -13.55
N LYS A 191 10.94 -1.30 -14.00
CA LYS A 191 10.92 -0.11 -13.14
C LYS A 191 9.65 0.05 -12.29
N HIS A 192 8.54 -0.59 -12.67
CA HIS A 192 7.29 -0.61 -11.91
C HIS A 192 7.17 -1.82 -10.97
N ASN A 193 8.21 -2.61 -10.85
CA ASN A 193 8.31 -3.76 -9.96
C ASN A 193 9.42 -3.54 -8.92
N PRO A 194 9.14 -2.88 -7.79
CA PRO A 194 10.17 -2.46 -6.84
C PRO A 194 10.93 -3.63 -6.21
N PHE A 195 10.32 -4.81 -6.15
CA PHE A 195 10.90 -5.95 -5.46
C PHE A 195 12.19 -6.46 -6.11
N TYR A 196 12.35 -6.27 -7.42
CA TYR A 196 13.56 -6.70 -8.14
C TYR A 196 14.80 -5.82 -7.85
N TYR A 197 14.66 -4.76 -7.08
CA TYR A 197 15.75 -3.84 -6.77
C TYR A 197 16.34 -4.08 -5.37
N PHE A 198 16.22 -5.31 -4.84
CA PHE A 198 16.77 -5.68 -3.52
C PHE A 198 17.45 -7.04 -3.57
N HIS A 199 18.76 -7.11 -3.24
CA HIS A 199 19.50 -8.38 -3.12
C HIS A 199 18.85 -9.34 -2.13
N ARG A 200 18.24 -8.85 -1.06
CA ARG A 200 17.46 -9.69 -0.13
C ARG A 200 16.37 -10.50 -0.81
N PHE A 201 15.93 -10.09 -1.98
CA PHE A 201 14.86 -10.72 -2.73
C PHE A 201 15.34 -11.45 -3.98
N ILE A 202 16.13 -10.80 -4.84
CA ILE A 202 16.54 -11.39 -6.13
C ILE A 202 17.58 -12.51 -5.98
N ASP A 203 18.32 -12.54 -4.87
CA ASP A 203 19.28 -13.61 -4.59
C ASP A 203 18.62 -14.93 -4.16
N ASP A 204 17.33 -14.91 -3.84
CA ASP A 204 16.52 -16.09 -3.50
C ASP A 204 15.47 -16.35 -4.60
N HIS A 205 15.83 -17.18 -5.56
CA HIS A 205 14.98 -17.48 -6.70
C HIS A 205 13.62 -18.10 -6.31
N GLU A 206 13.60 -19.02 -5.34
CA GLU A 206 12.35 -19.69 -4.92
C GLU A 206 11.41 -18.67 -4.26
N ARG A 207 11.93 -17.81 -3.40
CA ARG A 207 11.19 -16.73 -2.78
C ARG A 207 10.63 -15.77 -3.84
N CYS A 208 11.45 -15.40 -4.78
CA CYS A 208 11.10 -14.47 -5.84
C CYS A 208 9.93 -14.98 -6.69
N VAL A 209 9.97 -16.21 -7.19
CA VAL A 209 8.89 -16.78 -8.01
C VAL A 209 7.60 -17.03 -7.24
N GLN A 210 7.68 -17.15 -5.92
CA GLN A 210 6.50 -17.28 -5.07
C GLN A 210 5.76 -15.95 -4.85
N HIS A 211 6.51 -14.86 -4.77
CA HIS A 211 5.98 -13.56 -4.34
C HIS A 211 5.72 -12.59 -5.48
N VAL A 212 6.49 -12.63 -6.58
CA VAL A 212 6.27 -11.75 -7.72
C VAL A 212 5.79 -12.56 -8.91
N VAL A 213 4.56 -12.31 -9.32
CA VAL A 213 3.85 -13.15 -10.29
C VAL A 213 3.13 -12.30 -11.34
N ASN A 214 2.80 -12.94 -12.48
CA ASN A 214 1.92 -12.32 -13.46
C ASN A 214 0.55 -12.01 -12.85
N LEU A 215 -0.03 -10.85 -13.18
CA LEU A 215 -1.32 -10.38 -12.68
C LEU A 215 -2.46 -11.39 -12.87
N ASN A 216 -2.38 -12.25 -13.89
CA ASN A 216 -3.40 -13.29 -14.12
C ASN A 216 -3.57 -14.24 -12.92
N ARG A 217 -2.58 -14.35 -12.04
CA ARG A 217 -2.66 -15.13 -10.81
C ARG A 217 -3.70 -14.59 -9.83
N LEU A 218 -3.95 -13.28 -9.84
CA LEU A 218 -4.83 -12.60 -8.88
C LEU A 218 -6.26 -13.17 -8.90
N ASP A 219 -6.81 -13.51 -10.06
CA ASP A 219 -8.14 -14.13 -10.17
C ASP A 219 -8.27 -15.45 -9.38
N GLY A 220 -7.18 -16.21 -9.32
CA GLY A 220 -7.10 -17.44 -8.52
C GLY A 220 -7.03 -17.18 -7.03
N ASP A 221 -6.19 -16.22 -6.65
CA ASP A 221 -5.89 -15.90 -5.27
C ASP A 221 -7.08 -15.19 -4.56
N LEU A 222 -7.90 -14.45 -5.29
CA LEU A 222 -9.11 -13.78 -4.76
C LEU A 222 -10.26 -14.73 -4.39
N LYS A 223 -10.18 -16.03 -4.70
CA LYS A 223 -11.31 -16.99 -4.51
C LYS A 223 -11.67 -17.26 -3.05
N SER A 224 -10.74 -17.11 -2.13
CA SER A 224 -10.99 -17.32 -0.71
C SER A 224 -10.09 -16.44 0.16
N VAL A 225 -10.48 -16.27 1.44
CA VAL A 225 -9.63 -15.58 2.43
C VAL A 225 -8.27 -16.27 2.58
N ALA A 226 -8.24 -17.61 2.54
CA ALA A 226 -7.00 -18.38 2.74
C ALA A 226 -6.01 -18.29 1.57
N THR A 227 -6.48 -18.01 0.36
CA THR A 227 -5.64 -17.88 -0.83
C THR A 227 -5.25 -16.44 -1.14
N THR A 228 -6.00 -15.48 -0.61
CA THR A 228 -5.70 -14.05 -0.79
C THR A 228 -4.55 -13.63 0.14
N PRO A 229 -3.45 -13.05 -0.36
CA PRO A 229 -2.38 -12.56 0.49
C PRO A 229 -2.84 -11.44 1.43
N ASN A 230 -2.20 -11.33 2.61
CA ASN A 230 -2.43 -10.21 3.52
C ASN A 230 -2.05 -8.86 2.87
N TYR A 231 -1.03 -8.86 2.01
CA TYR A 231 -0.64 -7.66 1.26
C TYR A 231 -0.49 -8.00 -0.24
N SER A 232 -1.17 -7.23 -1.07
CA SER A 232 -1.19 -7.38 -2.54
C SER A 232 -0.78 -6.08 -3.19
N PHE A 233 0.39 -6.06 -3.83
CA PHE A 233 0.91 -4.94 -4.61
C PHE A 233 0.62 -5.19 -6.09
N ILE A 234 -0.14 -4.32 -6.73
CA ILE A 234 -0.67 -4.54 -8.09
C ILE A 234 -0.20 -3.43 -9.00
N THR A 235 0.48 -3.80 -10.08
CA THR A 235 0.98 -2.88 -11.09
C THR A 235 0.44 -3.26 -12.46
N PRO A 236 -0.33 -2.38 -13.12
CA PRO A 236 -0.69 -2.54 -14.52
C PRO A 236 0.54 -2.50 -15.42
N ASN A 237 0.39 -2.88 -16.68
CA ASN A 237 1.40 -2.66 -17.70
C ASN A 237 1.40 -1.20 -18.20
N LEU A 238 2.39 -0.79 -18.98
CA LEU A 238 2.60 0.58 -19.47
C LEU A 238 1.42 1.17 -20.26
N CYS A 239 0.52 0.33 -20.78
CA CYS A 239 -0.69 0.80 -21.42
C CYS A 239 -1.81 1.07 -20.43
N ASP A 240 -2.01 0.14 -19.51
CA ASP A 240 -3.13 0.12 -18.59
C ASP A 240 -2.87 0.94 -17.30
N ASP A 241 -1.64 1.38 -17.07
CA ASP A 241 -1.26 2.16 -15.88
C ASP A 241 -1.53 3.66 -15.99
N GLY A 242 -1.71 4.20 -17.19
CA GLY A 242 -1.90 5.62 -17.46
C GLY A 242 -0.70 6.32 -18.11
N HIS A 243 0.46 5.64 -18.22
CA HIS A 243 1.71 6.22 -18.73
C HIS A 243 1.68 6.44 -20.24
N ASP A 244 1.51 5.37 -21.01
CA ASP A 244 1.60 5.44 -22.47
C ASP A 244 0.31 5.98 -23.09
N SER A 245 0.43 6.92 -24.01
CA SER A 245 -0.71 7.49 -24.74
C SER A 245 -0.24 8.02 -26.13
N PRO A 246 -0.52 7.31 -27.23
CA PRO A 246 -1.14 5.99 -27.31
C PRO A 246 -0.20 4.86 -26.85
N CYS A 247 -0.78 3.68 -26.59
CA CYS A 247 -0.03 2.46 -26.28
C CYS A 247 0.69 1.93 -27.54
N VAL A 248 1.66 1.02 -27.34
CA VAL A 248 2.42 0.39 -28.45
C VAL A 248 1.54 -0.49 -29.34
N ASP A 249 0.42 -0.99 -28.83
CA ASP A 249 -0.60 -1.75 -29.57
C ASP A 249 -1.69 -0.89 -30.19
N HIS A 250 -1.50 0.44 -30.17
CA HIS A 250 -2.42 1.46 -30.68
C HIS A 250 -3.72 1.66 -29.86
N ALA A 251 -3.83 1.08 -28.67
CA ALA A 251 -4.90 1.45 -27.73
C ALA A 251 -4.75 2.91 -27.29
N PRO A 252 -5.83 3.59 -26.83
CA PRO A 252 -5.79 5.02 -26.49
C PRO A 252 -4.74 5.37 -25.43
N GLY A 253 -4.50 4.49 -24.48
CA GLY A 253 -3.58 4.74 -23.36
C GLY A 253 -4.07 5.78 -22.36
N GLY A 254 -3.18 6.24 -21.51
CA GLY A 254 -3.45 7.26 -20.50
C GLY A 254 -4.61 6.92 -19.56
N LEU A 255 -5.25 7.92 -19.01
CA LEU A 255 -6.37 7.77 -18.08
C LEU A 255 -7.53 6.91 -18.62
N VAL A 256 -7.74 6.84 -19.93
CA VAL A 256 -8.79 6.00 -20.54
C VAL A 256 -8.53 4.53 -20.30
N GLN A 257 -7.29 4.08 -20.52
CA GLN A 257 -6.91 2.68 -20.29
C GLN A 257 -6.83 2.36 -18.78
N ALA A 258 -6.29 3.27 -17.97
CA ALA A 258 -6.29 3.13 -16.52
C ALA A 258 -7.70 2.96 -15.95
N ASP A 259 -8.69 3.72 -16.43
CA ASP A 259 -10.11 3.56 -16.04
C ASP A 259 -10.65 2.19 -16.44
N GLY A 260 -10.32 1.71 -17.63
CA GLY A 260 -10.68 0.39 -18.11
C GLY A 260 -10.09 -0.74 -17.25
N PHE A 261 -8.80 -0.62 -16.88
CA PHE A 261 -8.14 -1.54 -15.96
C PHE A 261 -8.86 -1.59 -14.60
N LEU A 262 -9.13 -0.43 -14.03
CA LEU A 262 -9.82 -0.32 -12.75
C LEU A 262 -11.25 -0.88 -12.81
N ARG A 263 -12.00 -0.64 -13.89
CA ARG A 263 -13.33 -1.24 -14.09
C ARG A 263 -13.30 -2.77 -14.13
N LYS A 264 -12.20 -3.36 -14.59
CA LYS A 264 -12.01 -4.80 -14.63
C LYS A 264 -11.63 -5.37 -13.25
N TRP A 265 -10.67 -4.76 -12.54
CA TRP A 265 -10.06 -5.37 -11.37
C TRP A 265 -10.67 -4.92 -10.04
N VAL A 266 -11.08 -3.66 -9.90
CA VAL A 266 -11.66 -3.16 -8.64
C VAL A 266 -12.89 -3.93 -8.21
N PRO A 267 -13.88 -4.22 -9.09
CA PRO A 267 -15.03 -5.03 -8.70
C PRO A 267 -14.63 -6.45 -8.24
N LYS A 268 -13.68 -7.09 -8.92
CA LYS A 268 -13.21 -8.43 -8.55
C LYS A 268 -12.57 -8.45 -7.16
N ILE A 269 -11.74 -7.45 -6.83
CA ILE A 269 -11.13 -7.30 -5.52
C ILE A 269 -12.22 -7.05 -4.47
N MET A 270 -13.12 -6.09 -4.70
CA MET A 270 -14.19 -5.74 -3.76
C MET A 270 -15.18 -6.88 -3.54
N ASP A 271 -15.39 -7.76 -4.52
CA ASP A 271 -16.27 -8.91 -4.42
C ASP A 271 -15.61 -10.13 -3.75
N SER A 272 -14.26 -10.10 -3.57
CA SER A 272 -13.54 -11.21 -2.96
C SER A 272 -13.94 -11.41 -1.48
N PRO A 273 -13.92 -12.67 -0.99
CA PRO A 273 -14.19 -12.95 0.42
C PRO A 273 -13.25 -12.20 1.38
N ALA A 274 -11.97 -12.06 1.04
CA ALA A 274 -10.98 -11.38 1.84
C ALA A 274 -11.27 -9.88 1.98
N TYR A 275 -11.56 -9.20 0.87
CA TYR A 275 -11.94 -7.78 0.92
C TYR A 275 -13.21 -7.55 1.73
N LYS A 276 -14.24 -8.40 1.55
CA LYS A 276 -15.51 -8.29 2.29
C LYS A 276 -15.34 -8.51 3.79
N ALA A 277 -14.37 -9.32 4.19
CA ALA A 277 -14.09 -9.58 5.61
C ALA A 277 -13.45 -8.36 6.30
N ASP A 278 -12.33 -7.88 5.77
CA ASP A 278 -11.50 -6.85 6.40
C ASP A 278 -10.56 -6.14 5.41
N GLY A 279 -10.93 -6.12 4.13
CA GLY A 279 -10.05 -5.61 3.08
C GLY A 279 -9.97 -4.09 3.01
N VAL A 280 -8.82 -3.59 2.58
CA VAL A 280 -8.60 -2.21 2.15
C VAL A 280 -7.97 -2.23 0.77
N LEU A 281 -8.50 -1.44 -0.16
CA LEU A 281 -7.93 -1.20 -1.48
C LEU A 281 -7.55 0.26 -1.59
N ILE A 282 -6.27 0.52 -1.84
CA ILE A 282 -5.70 1.85 -2.10
C ILE A 282 -5.40 1.93 -3.59
N ILE A 283 -5.84 3.00 -4.25
CA ILE A 283 -5.55 3.29 -5.65
C ILE A 283 -4.91 4.67 -5.71
N THR A 284 -3.70 4.74 -6.26
CA THR A 284 -2.96 6.00 -6.42
C THR A 284 -2.10 5.96 -7.66
N PHE A 285 -1.48 7.09 -7.98
CA PHE A 285 -0.42 7.19 -9.00
C PHE A 285 0.92 7.31 -8.30
N ASP A 286 1.98 6.95 -9.00
CA ASP A 286 3.35 7.06 -8.52
C ASP A 286 3.79 8.52 -8.42
N GLU A 287 3.60 9.29 -9.49
CA GLU A 287 3.95 10.71 -9.59
C GLU A 287 2.94 11.49 -10.44
N ALA A 288 3.00 12.81 -10.37
CA ALA A 288 2.22 13.68 -11.26
C ALA A 288 2.83 13.73 -12.67
N SER A 289 2.00 14.08 -13.66
CA SER A 289 2.43 14.17 -15.05
C SER A 289 3.67 15.05 -15.24
N GLY A 290 4.55 14.63 -16.14
CA GLY A 290 5.79 15.32 -16.51
C GLY A 290 5.60 16.63 -17.27
N PRO A 291 6.73 17.25 -17.76
CA PRO A 291 6.72 18.55 -18.44
C PRO A 291 5.91 18.56 -19.75
N PRO A 292 5.39 19.73 -20.23
CA PRO A 292 5.50 21.04 -19.59
C PRO A 292 4.38 21.25 -18.55
N GLY A 293 4.74 21.86 -17.41
CA GLY A 293 3.77 22.10 -16.33
C GLY A 293 3.80 21.05 -15.24
N GLN A 294 4.88 20.31 -15.13
CA GLN A 294 5.14 19.30 -14.12
C GLN A 294 4.88 19.84 -12.72
N ASP A 295 3.96 19.18 -12.01
CA ASP A 295 3.73 19.45 -10.59
C ASP A 295 4.79 18.69 -9.78
N SER A 296 5.76 19.42 -9.25
CA SER A 296 6.81 18.88 -8.35
C SER A 296 6.56 19.25 -6.90
N SER A 297 5.30 19.53 -6.53
CA SER A 297 4.96 19.84 -5.14
C SER A 297 5.20 18.64 -4.22
N ALA A 298 5.37 18.95 -2.95
CA ALA A 298 5.53 18.00 -1.86
C ALA A 298 4.65 18.43 -0.69
N CYS A 299 4.38 17.51 0.25
CA CYS A 299 3.53 17.86 1.40
C CYS A 299 4.27 17.74 2.73
N CYS A 300 5.12 16.73 2.83
CA CYS A 300 5.35 16.07 4.10
C CYS A 300 6.82 16.15 4.51
N GLY A 301 7.56 17.09 3.94
CA GLY A 301 8.98 17.29 4.22
C GLY A 301 9.85 16.22 3.57
N GLU A 302 9.51 15.83 2.35
CA GLU A 302 10.28 14.89 1.54
C GLU A 302 11.74 15.32 1.48
N LYS A 303 12.62 14.40 1.80
CA LYS A 303 14.05 14.62 1.82
C LYS A 303 14.70 13.84 0.68
N GLY A 304 15.62 14.46 -0.01
CA GLY A 304 16.56 13.75 -0.87
C GLY A 304 17.46 12.82 -0.06
N LEU A 305 18.20 11.98 -0.74
CA LEU A 305 19.20 11.13 -0.10
C LEU A 305 20.21 12.02 0.64
N PRO A 306 20.52 11.75 1.92
CA PRO A 306 21.51 12.52 2.67
C PRO A 306 22.86 12.60 1.94
N GLY A 307 23.41 13.80 1.82
CA GLY A 307 24.63 14.06 1.06
C GLY A 307 24.45 14.25 -0.44
N SER A 308 23.24 14.04 -0.99
CA SER A 308 22.92 14.36 -2.38
C SER A 308 22.53 15.84 -2.51
N SER A 309 22.98 16.47 -3.59
CA SER A 309 22.50 17.80 -4.00
C SER A 309 21.23 17.75 -4.84
N THR A 310 20.77 16.55 -5.21
CA THR A 310 19.57 16.36 -6.04
C THR A 310 18.32 16.41 -5.17
N LEU A 311 17.35 17.21 -5.57
CA LEU A 311 16.03 17.24 -4.92
C LEU A 311 15.25 15.95 -5.21
N PRO A 312 14.35 15.52 -4.34
CA PRO A 312 13.53 14.32 -4.56
C PRO A 312 12.81 14.31 -5.91
N GLY A 313 12.19 15.40 -6.27
CA GLY A 313 11.52 15.59 -7.57
C GLY A 313 12.46 16.05 -8.69
N GLY A 314 13.76 15.83 -8.58
CA GLY A 314 14.74 16.29 -9.57
C GLY A 314 14.86 17.82 -9.65
N SER A 315 13.85 18.49 -10.20
CA SER A 315 13.79 19.95 -10.29
C SER A 315 12.97 20.61 -9.18
N GLY A 316 12.25 19.84 -8.36
CA GLY A 316 11.38 20.32 -7.28
C GLY A 316 11.41 19.43 -6.03
N PRO A 317 10.67 19.80 -4.98
CA PRO A 317 10.74 19.15 -3.68
C PRO A 317 10.11 17.75 -3.64
N GLY A 318 9.26 17.37 -4.59
CA GLY A 318 8.58 16.06 -4.58
C GLY A 318 8.05 15.65 -5.96
N GLY A 319 7.28 14.57 -5.99
CA GLY A 319 6.69 13.98 -7.19
C GLY A 319 5.34 14.57 -7.58
N GLY A 320 4.90 15.66 -6.93
CA GLY A 320 3.66 16.34 -7.23
C GLY A 320 2.41 15.70 -6.62
N ARG A 321 1.29 16.42 -6.75
CA ARG A 321 0.01 15.97 -6.18
C ARG A 321 -0.72 15.04 -7.15
N VAL A 322 -0.94 13.80 -6.71
CA VAL A 322 -1.55 12.73 -7.51
C VAL A 322 -2.96 12.35 -7.02
N GLY A 323 -3.21 12.48 -5.72
CA GLY A 323 -4.44 12.00 -5.09
C GLY A 323 -4.47 10.48 -4.91
N ALA A 324 -5.38 10.01 -4.04
CA ALA A 324 -5.61 8.58 -3.87
C ALA A 324 -7.07 8.30 -3.50
N VAL A 325 -7.55 7.09 -3.81
CA VAL A 325 -8.86 6.59 -3.38
C VAL A 325 -8.65 5.39 -2.46
N VAL A 326 -9.27 5.42 -1.29
CA VAL A 326 -9.26 4.31 -0.33
C VAL A 326 -10.65 3.70 -0.26
N LEU A 327 -10.77 2.44 -0.66
CA LEU A 327 -12.00 1.66 -0.63
C LEU A 327 -11.91 0.59 0.45
N SER A 328 -12.92 0.48 1.31
CA SER A 328 -12.95 -0.55 2.35
C SER A 328 -14.35 -0.68 2.97
N PRO A 329 -14.76 -1.87 3.43
CA PRO A 329 -15.90 -1.99 4.33
C PRO A 329 -15.67 -1.27 5.67
N LEU A 330 -14.43 -0.86 5.99
CA LEU A 330 -14.06 -0.18 7.24
C LEU A 330 -14.12 1.35 7.17
N VAL A 331 -14.28 1.95 6.00
CA VAL A 331 -14.35 3.41 5.80
C VAL A 331 -15.78 3.89 5.64
N LYS A 332 -16.01 5.18 5.88
CA LYS A 332 -17.27 5.85 5.56
C LYS A 332 -17.24 6.26 4.08
N PRO A 333 -18.16 5.72 3.24
CA PRO A 333 -18.18 6.07 1.83
C PRO A 333 -18.51 7.56 1.60
N ASN A 334 -18.15 8.06 0.42
CA ASN A 334 -18.33 9.46 0.02
C ASN A 334 -17.71 10.45 1.02
N THR A 335 -16.51 10.13 1.47
CA THR A 335 -15.71 10.99 2.37
C THR A 335 -14.53 11.57 1.61
N VAL A 336 -14.12 12.76 1.98
CA VAL A 336 -12.93 13.42 1.47
C VAL A 336 -12.00 13.76 2.62
N SER A 337 -10.73 13.42 2.48
CA SER A 337 -9.67 13.86 3.38
C SER A 337 -8.82 14.94 2.70
N ASP A 338 -8.56 16.01 3.43
CA ASP A 338 -7.63 17.08 3.06
C ASP A 338 -6.30 17.00 3.82
N VAL A 339 -6.12 15.96 4.64
CA VAL A 339 -4.85 15.70 5.32
C VAL A 339 -3.80 15.34 4.27
N PRO A 340 -2.61 15.97 4.32
CA PRO A 340 -1.56 15.68 3.36
C PRO A 340 -0.88 14.34 3.67
N TYR A 341 -0.72 13.50 2.64
CA TYR A 341 -0.09 12.20 2.66
C TYR A 341 0.84 12.01 1.48
N ASN A 342 1.77 11.07 1.57
CA ASN A 342 2.63 10.65 0.47
C ASN A 342 2.88 9.13 0.51
N HIS A 343 3.75 8.61 -0.35
CA HIS A 343 4.06 7.18 -0.39
C HIS A 343 4.65 6.66 0.92
N TYR A 344 5.48 7.45 1.62
CA TYR A 344 5.99 7.07 2.95
C TYR A 344 4.86 6.98 3.98
N SER A 345 3.85 7.84 3.90
CA SER A 345 2.65 7.77 4.74
C SER A 345 1.89 6.47 4.54
N THR A 346 1.79 6.01 3.28
CA THR A 346 1.15 4.74 2.93
C THR A 346 1.96 3.55 3.45
N LEU A 347 3.28 3.54 3.23
CA LEU A 347 4.15 2.49 3.76
C LEU A 347 4.02 2.40 5.28
N ARG A 348 4.17 3.52 6.01
CA ARG A 348 4.00 3.59 7.45
C ARG A 348 2.65 3.05 7.90
N TRP A 349 1.56 3.42 7.21
CA TRP A 349 0.24 2.92 7.55
C TRP A 349 0.14 1.40 7.40
N VAL A 350 0.68 0.83 6.33
CA VAL A 350 0.71 -0.63 6.11
C VAL A 350 1.50 -1.32 7.21
N GLU A 351 2.66 -0.79 7.57
CA GLU A 351 3.51 -1.28 8.65
C GLU A 351 2.78 -1.26 10.00
N ASP A 352 2.06 -0.19 10.31
CA ASP A 352 1.22 -0.07 11.52
C ASP A 352 0.11 -1.12 11.57
N GLN A 353 -0.53 -1.42 10.41
CA GLN A 353 -1.59 -2.43 10.37
C GLN A 353 -1.06 -3.82 10.70
N PHE A 354 0.11 -4.17 10.20
CA PHE A 354 0.72 -5.48 10.46
C PHE A 354 1.59 -5.51 11.72
N GLY A 355 1.81 -4.39 12.39
CA GLY A 355 2.57 -4.28 13.63
C GLY A 355 4.07 -4.52 13.43
N VAL A 356 4.60 -4.12 12.30
CA VAL A 356 6.02 -4.20 11.97
C VAL A 356 6.69 -2.83 12.15
N SER A 357 8.03 -2.79 12.18
CA SER A 357 8.79 -1.54 12.33
C SER A 357 8.73 -0.70 11.06
N HIS A 358 8.89 0.62 11.20
CA HIS A 358 8.89 1.52 10.05
C HIS A 358 10.24 1.53 9.34
N LEU A 359 10.21 1.49 7.99
CA LEU A 359 11.38 1.48 7.12
C LEU A 359 11.73 2.88 6.62
N GLY A 360 13.01 3.17 6.54
CA GLY A 360 13.51 4.40 5.92
C GLY A 360 12.74 5.64 6.35
N TYR A 361 12.31 6.48 5.42
CA TYR A 361 11.55 7.68 5.76
C TYR A 361 10.08 7.44 6.17
N ALA A 362 9.57 6.22 6.08
CA ALA A 362 8.32 5.87 6.76
C ALA A 362 8.47 5.97 8.30
N ALA A 363 9.71 5.85 8.83
CA ALA A 363 10.03 6.07 10.23
C ALA A 363 10.21 7.55 10.62
N ALA A 364 10.14 8.50 9.67
CA ALA A 364 10.44 9.90 9.95
C ALA A 364 9.52 10.49 11.04
N ASP A 365 10.11 11.26 11.94
CA ASP A 365 9.38 11.96 12.99
C ASP A 365 8.36 12.93 12.38
N GLY A 366 7.14 12.91 12.91
CA GLY A 366 6.07 13.79 12.47
C GLY A 366 5.41 13.40 11.14
N LEU A 367 5.84 12.32 10.46
CA LEU A 367 5.16 11.83 9.27
C LEU A 367 3.73 11.37 9.64
N VAL A 368 2.74 11.98 8.99
CA VAL A 368 1.33 11.66 9.21
C VAL A 368 0.95 10.41 8.43
N THR A 369 0.20 9.52 9.05
CA THR A 369 -0.36 8.31 8.44
C THR A 369 -1.88 8.34 8.44
N PHE A 370 -2.54 7.43 7.72
CA PHE A 370 -4.00 7.39 7.61
C PHE A 370 -4.65 7.23 8.99
N GLY A 371 -5.42 8.25 9.38
CA GLY A 371 -6.06 8.36 10.69
C GLY A 371 -7.58 8.27 10.66
N SER A 372 -8.21 8.95 11.60
CA SER A 372 -9.69 9.00 11.72
C SER A 372 -10.39 9.74 10.59
N ASP A 373 -9.68 10.52 9.80
CA ASP A 373 -10.15 11.15 8.57
C ASP A 373 -10.39 10.15 7.44
N VAL A 374 -9.70 9.00 7.48
CA VAL A 374 -9.86 7.87 6.55
C VAL A 374 -10.65 6.73 7.19
N PHE A 375 -10.26 6.30 8.40
CA PHE A 375 -10.83 5.16 9.13
C PHE A 375 -11.65 5.58 10.34
N GLY A 376 -12.31 6.74 10.31
CA GLY A 376 -13.23 7.21 11.35
C GLY A 376 -14.44 6.29 11.50
N ALA A 377 -15.05 6.30 12.68
CA ALA A 377 -16.25 5.51 12.95
C ALA A 377 -17.36 5.82 11.92
N LYS A 378 -17.99 4.75 11.42
CA LYS A 378 -19.14 4.82 10.51
C LYS A 378 -20.32 5.50 11.20
#